data_b8de1d078e64cc533ac35ce4716c0699
#
_entry.id   b8de1d078e64cc533ac35ce4716c0699
#
_cell.length_a   1.000
_cell.length_b   1.000
_cell.length_c   1.000
_cell.angle_alpha   90.00
_cell.angle_beta   90.00
_cell.angle_gamma   90.00
#
_symmetry.space_group_name_H-M   'P 1'
#
loop_
_entity.id
_entity.type
_entity.pdbx_description
1 polymer ?
#
loop_
_entity_poly.entity_id
_entity_poly.type
_entity_poly.pdbx_seq_one_letter_code
_entity_poly.pdbx_strand_id
1 'polypeptide(L)'
;DRRQRQMCIRDRIRTAPEYLKALKVKSQIPEIKFYSDEETVSLIVKERKSLSRFGDGEFMWMSGESMVSFQDYSAEFASDLTSAFKSDNENLLVGIPHGVFDSSKCNLYAKMHWRIIRANFLSRLVKFMDVNRVYSDASITRPYIDYRDRNYSAKIFDLLKRIWDKRDVVIVEGEKTKLGMGNDLFDNATSIKRIICPAENAYSKLEAIKSSIRLNVEKDTLILGALGPTASILASQLCDEGYQFVDIGHVDVEYMWYLRHAILRETIEGKYVNESGVKTCSDVYDNDSSYINSIIDRVLS
;
A
#
# COMPACT_ATOMS: atom_id res chain seq x y z
N ASP A 1 0.33 17.42 -25.50
CA ASP A 1 -0.34 16.35 -26.23
C ASP A 1 0.55 15.69 -27.29
N ARG A 2 1.16 16.42 -28.23
CA ARG A 2 2.12 15.85 -29.21
C ARG A 2 3.42 15.36 -28.54
N ARG A 3 3.91 16.05 -27.49
CA ARG A 3 5.09 15.62 -26.71
C ARG A 3 4.83 14.34 -25.92
N GLN A 4 3.63 14.21 -25.37
CA GLN A 4 3.20 13.03 -24.63
C GLN A 4 3.09 11.80 -25.55
N ARG A 5 2.55 11.96 -26.77
CA ARG A 5 2.49 10.89 -27.79
C ARG A 5 3.89 10.48 -28.29
N GLN A 6 4.80 11.41 -28.48
CA GLN A 6 6.18 11.10 -28.89
C GLN A 6 6.98 10.42 -27.78
N MET A 7 6.78 10.82 -26.53
CA MET A 7 7.36 10.14 -25.36
C MET A 7 6.85 8.68 -25.27
N CYS A 8 5.54 8.45 -25.41
CA CYS A 8 4.96 7.13 -25.43
C CYS A 8 5.51 6.21 -26.56
N ILE A 9 5.79 6.75 -27.74
CA ILE A 9 6.34 5.97 -28.86
C ILE A 9 7.79 5.58 -28.60
N ARG A 10 8.63 6.52 -28.14
CA ARG A 10 10.03 6.25 -27.77
C ARG A 10 10.12 5.22 -26.65
N ASP A 11 9.29 5.32 -25.64
CA ASP A 11 9.27 4.39 -24.51
C ASP A 11 8.78 3.00 -24.94
N ARG A 12 7.82 2.90 -25.85
CA ARG A 12 7.40 1.61 -26.44
C ARG A 12 8.53 0.92 -27.18
N ILE A 13 9.30 1.64 -27.98
CA ILE A 13 10.46 1.08 -28.70
C ILE A 13 11.54 0.65 -27.74
N ARG A 14 11.83 1.48 -26.72
CA ARG A 14 12.84 1.20 -25.70
C ARG A 14 12.49 -0.02 -24.84
N THR A 15 11.20 -0.27 -24.59
CA THR A 15 10.72 -1.40 -23.77
C THR A 15 10.30 -2.62 -24.60
N ALA A 16 10.54 -2.62 -25.92
CA ALA A 16 10.19 -3.75 -26.78
C ALA A 16 10.91 -5.07 -26.41
N PRO A 17 12.21 -5.07 -26.05
CA PRO A 17 12.89 -6.29 -25.58
C PRO A 17 12.26 -6.85 -24.30
N GLU A 18 11.87 -6.00 -23.35
CA GLU A 18 11.21 -6.40 -22.12
C GLU A 18 9.83 -7.00 -22.39
N TYR A 19 9.18 -6.61 -23.50
CA TYR A 19 7.89 -7.19 -23.87
C TYR A 19 8.01 -8.69 -24.20
N LEU A 20 8.95 -9.05 -25.04
CA LEU A 20 9.19 -10.46 -25.41
C LEU A 20 9.65 -11.28 -24.21
N LYS A 21 10.54 -10.70 -23.40
CA LYS A 21 11.00 -11.32 -22.14
C LYS A 21 9.84 -11.51 -21.16
N ALA A 22 8.97 -10.52 -21.00
CA ALA A 22 7.80 -10.60 -20.12
C ALA A 22 6.79 -11.69 -20.54
N LEU A 23 6.58 -11.87 -21.87
CA LEU A 23 5.74 -12.94 -22.38
C LEU A 23 6.33 -14.32 -22.10
N LYS A 24 7.64 -14.49 -22.34
CA LYS A 24 8.36 -15.73 -22.04
C LYS A 24 8.30 -16.06 -20.56
N VAL A 25 8.56 -15.11 -19.68
CA VAL A 25 8.50 -15.31 -18.23
C VAL A 25 7.08 -15.67 -17.81
N LYS A 26 6.06 -14.98 -18.31
CA LYS A 26 4.66 -15.26 -17.96
C LYS A 26 4.25 -16.70 -18.32
N SER A 27 4.70 -17.23 -19.46
CA SER A 27 4.36 -18.60 -19.86
C SER A 27 5.01 -19.70 -19.01
N GLN A 28 5.98 -19.35 -18.17
CA GLN A 28 6.71 -20.28 -17.30
C GLN A 28 6.23 -20.26 -15.84
N ILE A 29 5.25 -19.41 -15.52
CA ILE A 29 4.80 -19.19 -14.16
C ILE A 29 3.44 -19.88 -13.96
N PRO A 30 3.24 -20.55 -12.80
CA PRO A 30 1.95 -21.13 -12.48
C PRO A 30 0.87 -20.06 -12.38
N GLU A 31 -0.37 -20.46 -12.59
CA GLU A 31 -1.51 -19.60 -12.36
C GLU A 31 -1.61 -19.23 -10.86
N ILE A 32 -1.64 -17.93 -10.59
CA ILE A 32 -1.80 -17.40 -9.24
C ILE A 32 -3.25 -16.96 -9.05
N LYS A 33 -3.84 -17.40 -7.96
CA LYS A 33 -5.23 -17.10 -7.63
C LYS A 33 -5.34 -15.80 -6.84
N PHE A 34 -6.35 -15.00 -7.16
CA PHE A 34 -6.63 -13.74 -6.48
C PHE A 34 -8.08 -13.69 -6.02
N TYR A 35 -8.29 -13.12 -4.83
CA TYR A 35 -9.60 -12.60 -4.46
C TYR A 35 -9.93 -11.39 -5.34
N SER A 36 -11.20 -11.22 -5.67
CA SER A 36 -11.70 -9.95 -6.22
C SER A 36 -11.60 -8.84 -5.16
N ASP A 37 -11.71 -7.58 -5.60
CA ASP A 37 -11.73 -6.44 -4.69
C ASP A 37 -12.89 -6.55 -3.69
N GLU A 38 -14.07 -6.97 -4.15
CA GLU A 38 -15.26 -7.21 -3.33
C GLU A 38 -15.06 -8.33 -2.31
N GLU A 39 -14.44 -9.45 -2.69
CA GLU A 39 -14.13 -10.54 -1.77
C GLU A 39 -13.10 -10.10 -0.74
N THR A 40 -12.03 -9.41 -1.15
CA THR A 40 -11.01 -8.89 -0.25
C THR A 40 -11.64 -7.99 0.84
N VAL A 41 -12.46 -7.01 0.44
CA VAL A 41 -13.12 -6.12 1.40
C VAL A 41 -14.15 -6.88 2.24
N SER A 42 -14.88 -7.82 1.66
CA SER A 42 -15.82 -8.65 2.43
C SER A 42 -15.14 -9.45 3.53
N LEU A 43 -13.97 -10.04 3.25
CA LEU A 43 -13.16 -10.78 4.23
C LEU A 43 -12.65 -9.84 5.35
N ILE A 44 -12.19 -8.63 5.00
CA ILE A 44 -11.75 -7.63 5.98
C ILE A 44 -12.91 -7.18 6.87
N VAL A 45 -14.10 -6.93 6.30
CA VAL A 45 -15.25 -6.39 7.04
C VAL A 45 -15.95 -7.46 7.86
N LYS A 46 -16.28 -8.61 7.27
CA LYS A 46 -17.13 -9.64 7.88
C LYS A 46 -16.34 -10.61 8.76
N GLU A 47 -15.14 -10.98 8.32
CA GLU A 47 -14.29 -11.94 9.02
C GLU A 47 -13.18 -11.26 9.82
N ARG A 48 -13.14 -9.91 9.81
CA ARG A 48 -12.15 -9.08 10.51
C ARG A 48 -10.70 -9.46 10.15
N LYS A 49 -10.46 -9.91 8.91
CA LYS A 49 -9.11 -10.25 8.48
C LYS A 49 -8.23 -9.00 8.39
N SER A 50 -6.97 -9.17 8.76
CA SER A 50 -5.91 -8.20 8.52
C SER A 50 -5.45 -8.23 7.06
N LEU A 51 -4.80 -7.17 6.59
CA LEU A 51 -4.23 -7.10 5.24
C LEU A 51 -2.80 -6.60 5.32
N SER A 52 -1.87 -7.42 4.84
CA SER A 52 -0.46 -7.09 4.60
C SER A 52 -0.23 -6.96 3.10
N ARG A 53 0.40 -5.86 2.64
CA ARG A 53 0.57 -5.61 1.19
C ARG A 53 2.05 -5.56 0.81
N PHE A 54 2.38 -6.23 -0.28
CA PHE A 54 3.74 -6.32 -0.81
C PHE A 54 3.76 -5.81 -2.25
N GLY A 55 4.50 -4.74 -2.49
CA GLY A 55 4.78 -4.21 -3.82
C GLY A 55 6.10 -4.71 -4.38
N ASP A 56 6.52 -4.15 -5.49
CA ASP A 56 7.83 -4.40 -6.11
C ASP A 56 8.99 -4.04 -5.18
N GLY A 57 8.86 -2.99 -4.39
CA GLY A 57 9.85 -2.57 -3.39
C GLY A 57 10.07 -3.63 -2.32
N GLU A 58 9.00 -4.14 -1.71
CA GLU A 58 9.07 -5.18 -0.67
C GLU A 58 9.78 -6.44 -1.19
N PHE A 59 9.48 -6.88 -2.41
CA PHE A 59 10.16 -8.02 -3.02
C PHE A 59 11.64 -7.77 -3.32
N MET A 60 12.04 -6.53 -3.62
CA MET A 60 13.46 -6.18 -3.78
C MET A 60 14.20 -6.32 -2.45
N TRP A 61 13.67 -5.78 -1.37
CA TRP A 61 14.26 -5.95 -0.03
C TRP A 61 14.31 -7.42 0.40
N MET A 62 13.24 -8.18 0.22
CA MET A 62 13.22 -9.63 0.47
C MET A 62 14.27 -10.39 -0.34
N SER A 63 14.64 -9.89 -1.52
CA SER A 63 15.70 -10.46 -2.38
C SER A 63 17.10 -9.99 -1.99
N GLY A 64 17.27 -9.20 -0.93
CA GLY A 64 18.56 -8.67 -0.48
C GLY A 64 19.06 -7.46 -1.27
N GLU A 65 18.19 -6.80 -2.06
CA GLU A 65 18.55 -5.62 -2.81
C GLU A 65 18.34 -4.37 -1.97
N SER A 66 19.37 -3.53 -1.84
CA SER A 66 19.27 -2.22 -1.22
C SER A 66 18.72 -1.23 -2.23
N MET A 67 17.70 -0.48 -1.82
CA MET A 67 17.13 0.61 -2.62
C MET A 67 17.35 1.94 -1.93
N VAL A 68 17.59 2.99 -2.70
CA VAL A 68 17.53 4.36 -2.18
C VAL A 68 16.04 4.69 -2.01
N SER A 69 15.56 4.60 -0.78
CA SER A 69 14.15 4.74 -0.43
C SER A 69 14.02 5.37 0.97
N PHE A 70 12.80 5.50 1.43
CA PHE A 70 12.44 5.96 2.78
C PHE A 70 12.64 4.89 3.88
N GLN A 71 13.09 3.67 3.53
CA GLN A 71 13.42 2.61 4.47
C GLN A 71 14.81 2.03 4.15
N ASP A 72 15.68 2.04 5.15
CA ASP A 72 17.00 1.45 5.05
C ASP A 72 16.93 -0.08 5.03
N TYR A 73 17.83 -0.69 4.28
CA TYR A 73 17.96 -2.14 4.24
C TYR A 73 18.69 -2.67 5.49
N SER A 74 18.15 -3.72 6.09
CA SER A 74 18.88 -4.62 6.98
C SER A 74 18.46 -6.07 6.70
N ALA A 75 19.33 -7.03 7.04
CA ALA A 75 19.02 -8.44 6.90
C ALA A 75 17.83 -8.86 7.79
N GLU A 76 17.70 -8.27 8.96
CA GLU A 76 16.60 -8.48 9.88
C GLU A 76 15.28 -7.98 9.26
N PHE A 77 15.27 -6.77 8.73
CA PHE A 77 14.11 -6.21 8.04
C PHE A 77 13.65 -7.08 6.86
N ALA A 78 14.60 -7.55 6.03
CA ALA A 78 14.31 -8.44 4.89
C ALA A 78 13.76 -9.81 5.36
N SER A 79 14.27 -10.33 6.48
CA SER A 79 13.79 -11.55 7.12
C SER A 79 12.37 -11.38 7.63
N ASP A 80 12.07 -10.29 8.32
CA ASP A 80 10.73 -10.00 8.86
C ASP A 80 9.71 -9.79 7.76
N LEU A 81 10.07 -9.07 6.69
CA LEU A 81 9.22 -8.96 5.49
C LEU A 81 8.92 -10.34 4.88
N THR A 82 9.95 -11.19 4.78
CA THR A 82 9.79 -12.53 4.24
C THR A 82 8.90 -13.39 5.14
N SER A 83 9.03 -13.28 6.44
CA SER A 83 8.19 -13.97 7.42
C SER A 83 6.75 -13.51 7.34
N ALA A 84 6.51 -12.20 7.27
CA ALA A 84 5.18 -11.63 7.09
C ALA A 84 4.53 -12.07 5.76
N PHE A 85 5.30 -12.14 4.67
CA PHE A 85 4.81 -12.63 3.38
C PHE A 85 4.41 -14.10 3.42
N LYS A 86 5.16 -14.93 4.13
CA LYS A 86 4.96 -16.38 4.25
C LYS A 86 4.05 -16.78 5.40
N SER A 87 3.54 -15.83 6.18
CA SER A 87 2.64 -16.14 7.29
C SER A 87 1.48 -17.03 6.84
N ASP A 88 1.20 -18.05 7.57
CA ASP A 88 0.10 -19.02 7.37
C ASP A 88 -1.12 -18.69 8.24
N ASN A 89 -1.11 -17.57 8.96
CA ASN A 89 -2.24 -17.10 9.76
C ASN A 89 -3.48 -16.90 8.88
N GLU A 90 -4.53 -17.66 9.14
CA GLU A 90 -5.77 -17.62 8.37
C GLU A 90 -6.51 -16.27 8.44
N ASN A 91 -6.24 -15.46 9.48
CA ASN A 91 -6.79 -14.13 9.65
C ASN A 91 -5.96 -13.05 8.94
N LEU A 92 -4.89 -13.42 8.22
CA LEU A 92 -4.07 -12.51 7.44
C LEU A 92 -4.26 -12.70 5.94
N LEU A 93 -4.74 -11.67 5.27
CA LEU A 93 -4.69 -11.56 3.82
C LEU A 93 -3.31 -11.03 3.40
N VAL A 94 -2.70 -11.68 2.42
CA VAL A 94 -1.46 -11.21 1.79
C VAL A 94 -1.80 -10.64 0.42
N GLY A 95 -1.50 -9.37 0.23
CA GLY A 95 -1.70 -8.66 -1.03
C GLY A 95 -0.41 -8.63 -1.85
N ILE A 96 -0.52 -8.94 -3.14
CA ILE A 96 0.55 -8.81 -4.14
C ILE A 96 0.04 -8.03 -5.34
N PRO A 97 0.90 -7.38 -6.14
CA PRO A 97 0.44 -6.56 -7.25
C PRO A 97 -0.16 -7.43 -8.37
N HIS A 98 -1.49 -7.42 -8.50
CA HIS A 98 -2.17 -8.14 -9.60
C HIS A 98 -1.68 -7.68 -10.98
N GLY A 99 -1.31 -6.40 -11.13
CA GLY A 99 -0.81 -5.82 -12.38
C GLY A 99 0.43 -6.53 -12.96
N VAL A 100 1.23 -7.21 -12.12
CA VAL A 100 2.36 -8.06 -12.58
C VAL A 100 1.84 -9.24 -13.40
N PHE A 101 0.70 -9.81 -13.04
CA PHE A 101 0.09 -10.97 -13.72
C PHE A 101 -0.86 -10.53 -14.82
N ASP A 102 -1.74 -9.57 -14.53
CA ASP A 102 -2.67 -8.97 -15.48
C ASP A 102 -2.76 -7.45 -15.32
N SER A 103 -2.29 -6.72 -16.32
CA SER A 103 -2.35 -5.25 -16.39
C SER A 103 -3.42 -4.74 -17.37
N SER A 104 -4.42 -5.56 -17.73
CA SER A 104 -5.45 -5.21 -18.72
C SER A 104 -6.26 -3.96 -18.34
N LYS A 105 -6.57 -3.78 -17.06
CA LYS A 105 -7.30 -2.63 -16.51
C LYS A 105 -6.44 -1.36 -16.39
N CYS A 106 -5.11 -1.49 -16.41
CA CYS A 106 -4.20 -0.37 -16.22
C CYS A 106 -4.18 0.59 -17.41
N ASN A 107 -3.80 1.85 -17.16
CA ASN A 107 -3.46 2.80 -18.21
C ASN A 107 -2.13 2.40 -18.89
N LEU A 108 -1.74 3.15 -19.93
CA LEU A 108 -0.56 2.79 -20.71
C LEU A 108 0.74 2.84 -19.89
N TYR A 109 0.89 3.87 -19.03
CA TYR A 109 2.09 4.04 -18.22
C TYR A 109 2.25 2.87 -17.22
N ALA A 110 1.21 2.55 -16.48
CA ALA A 110 1.22 1.42 -15.55
C ALA A 110 1.41 0.06 -16.26
N LYS A 111 0.83 -0.13 -17.47
CA LYS A 111 1.10 -1.32 -18.30
C LYS A 111 2.57 -1.48 -18.65
N MET A 112 3.26 -0.37 -18.95
CA MET A 112 4.69 -0.40 -19.25
C MET A 112 5.51 -0.74 -18.01
N HIS A 113 5.19 -0.11 -16.88
CA HIS A 113 5.81 -0.40 -15.58
C HIS A 113 5.67 -1.89 -15.22
N TRP A 114 4.46 -2.42 -15.20
CA TRP A 114 4.21 -3.83 -14.87
C TRP A 114 4.86 -4.80 -15.85
N ARG A 115 5.05 -4.41 -17.11
CA ARG A 115 5.78 -5.19 -18.09
C ARG A 115 7.27 -5.29 -17.75
N ILE A 116 7.88 -4.19 -17.32
CA ILE A 116 9.28 -4.16 -16.89
C ILE A 116 9.47 -5.02 -15.64
N ILE A 117 8.58 -4.83 -14.65
CA ILE A 117 8.59 -5.64 -13.42
C ILE A 117 8.43 -7.12 -13.75
N ARG A 118 7.47 -7.50 -14.60
CA ARG A 118 7.29 -8.88 -15.06
C ARG A 118 8.55 -9.45 -15.73
N ALA A 119 9.15 -8.71 -16.63
CA ALA A 119 10.34 -9.16 -17.37
C ALA A 119 11.54 -9.41 -16.46
N ASN A 120 11.72 -8.61 -15.42
CA ASN A 120 12.94 -8.58 -14.64
C ASN A 120 12.81 -9.20 -13.24
N PHE A 121 11.61 -9.21 -12.67
CA PHE A 121 11.40 -9.59 -11.28
C PHE A 121 10.49 -10.81 -11.08
N LEU A 122 9.55 -11.09 -11.99
CA LEU A 122 8.52 -12.09 -11.75
C LEU A 122 9.09 -13.48 -11.41
N SER A 123 10.17 -13.91 -12.06
CA SER A 123 10.82 -15.19 -11.78
C SER A 123 11.44 -15.27 -10.38
N ARG A 124 11.80 -14.13 -9.78
CA ARG A 124 12.29 -14.04 -8.39
C ARG A 124 11.13 -13.99 -7.42
N LEU A 125 10.12 -13.19 -7.72
CA LEU A 125 8.91 -13.03 -6.95
C LEU A 125 8.20 -14.37 -6.69
N VAL A 126 8.04 -15.17 -7.73
CA VAL A 126 7.39 -16.50 -7.64
C VAL A 126 8.10 -17.44 -6.68
N LYS A 127 9.42 -17.29 -6.44
CA LYS A 127 10.14 -18.12 -5.46
C LYS A 127 9.68 -17.91 -4.02
N PHE A 128 9.09 -16.78 -3.71
CA PHE A 128 8.53 -16.50 -2.38
C PHE A 128 7.07 -16.98 -2.26
N MET A 129 6.37 -17.15 -3.39
CA MET A 129 4.93 -17.39 -3.42
C MET A 129 4.57 -18.85 -3.17
N ASP A 130 3.45 -19.04 -2.49
CA ASP A 130 2.74 -20.32 -2.48
C ASP A 130 1.67 -20.30 -3.58
N VAL A 131 1.77 -21.21 -4.53
CA VAL A 131 0.85 -21.33 -5.68
C VAL A 131 -0.55 -21.82 -5.27
N ASN A 132 -0.69 -22.41 -4.09
CA ASN A 132 -1.97 -22.86 -3.55
C ASN A 132 -2.71 -21.76 -2.79
N ARG A 133 -2.02 -20.69 -2.41
CA ARG A 133 -2.60 -19.54 -1.70
C ARG A 133 -3.41 -18.67 -2.65
N VAL A 134 -4.53 -18.15 -2.15
CA VAL A 134 -5.27 -17.06 -2.80
C VAL A 134 -4.78 -15.74 -2.24
N TYR A 135 -4.37 -14.83 -3.11
CA TYR A 135 -3.82 -13.52 -2.74
C TYR A 135 -4.85 -12.42 -2.92
N SER A 136 -4.70 -11.31 -2.21
CA SER A 136 -5.41 -10.06 -2.50
C SER A 136 -4.61 -9.20 -3.47
N ASP A 137 -5.25 -8.24 -4.15
CA ASP A 137 -4.51 -7.26 -4.95
C ASP A 137 -3.95 -6.16 -4.03
N ALA A 138 -2.62 -6.06 -3.94
CA ALA A 138 -1.96 -4.99 -3.19
C ALA A 138 -2.32 -3.59 -3.74
N SER A 139 -2.71 -3.50 -5.01
CA SER A 139 -3.09 -2.24 -5.67
C SER A 139 -4.51 -1.78 -5.33
N ILE A 140 -5.28 -2.52 -4.53
CA ILE A 140 -6.64 -2.15 -4.12
C ILE A 140 -6.69 -0.77 -3.46
N THR A 141 -5.64 -0.37 -2.76
CA THR A 141 -5.51 0.96 -2.11
C THR A 141 -4.91 2.02 -3.04
N ARG A 142 -4.69 1.69 -4.32
CA ARG A 142 -4.19 2.60 -5.35
C ARG A 142 -5.08 2.57 -6.61
N PRO A 143 -6.40 2.79 -6.48
CA PRO A 143 -7.35 2.48 -7.55
C PRO A 143 -7.47 3.57 -8.62
N TYR A 144 -6.69 4.67 -8.56
CA TYR A 144 -6.94 5.82 -9.40
C TYR A 144 -5.88 6.08 -10.47
N ILE A 145 -4.66 6.44 -10.06
CA ILE A 145 -3.69 7.03 -11.00
C ILE A 145 -3.20 6.03 -12.06
N ASP A 146 -3.15 4.76 -11.73
CA ASP A 146 -2.65 3.70 -12.60
C ASP A 146 -3.75 3.00 -13.41
N TYR A 147 -5.03 3.29 -13.14
CA TYR A 147 -6.17 2.68 -13.84
C TYR A 147 -6.69 3.56 -14.98
N ARG A 148 -7.27 2.91 -15.99
CA ARG A 148 -7.84 3.57 -17.16
C ARG A 148 -9.27 4.04 -16.94
N ASP A 149 -10.05 3.27 -16.19
CA ASP A 149 -11.47 3.51 -15.96
C ASP A 149 -11.71 4.25 -14.64
N ARG A 150 -12.21 5.47 -14.72
CA ARG A 150 -12.51 6.32 -13.55
C ARG A 150 -13.75 5.85 -12.77
N ASN A 151 -14.69 5.17 -13.44
CA ASN A 151 -15.84 4.58 -12.74
C ASN A 151 -15.39 3.41 -11.85
N TYR A 152 -14.40 2.65 -12.30
CA TYR A 152 -13.76 1.63 -11.47
C TYR A 152 -13.16 2.25 -10.20
N SER A 153 -12.44 3.37 -10.33
CA SER A 153 -11.84 4.06 -9.18
C SER A 153 -12.88 4.48 -8.14
N ALA A 154 -13.97 5.12 -8.58
CA ALA A 154 -15.08 5.50 -7.69
C ALA A 154 -15.63 4.30 -6.92
N LYS A 155 -15.94 3.20 -7.65
CA LYS A 155 -16.43 1.96 -7.05
C LYS A 155 -15.49 1.39 -6.00
N ILE A 156 -14.17 1.43 -6.24
CA ILE A 156 -13.20 0.90 -5.28
C ILE A 156 -13.10 1.79 -4.04
N PHE A 157 -13.14 3.12 -4.18
CA PHE A 157 -13.17 4.00 -3.01
C PHE A 157 -14.42 3.77 -2.15
N ASP A 158 -15.59 3.63 -2.76
CA ASP A 158 -16.83 3.30 -2.05
C ASP A 158 -16.74 1.93 -1.35
N LEU A 159 -16.06 0.98 -1.97
CA LEU A 159 -15.83 -0.34 -1.40
C LEU A 159 -14.88 -0.26 -0.20
N LEU A 160 -13.77 0.48 -0.33
CA LEU A 160 -12.79 0.67 0.74
C LEU A 160 -13.41 1.40 1.95
N LYS A 161 -14.24 2.41 1.74
CA LYS A 161 -14.95 3.12 2.82
C LYS A 161 -15.76 2.17 3.72
N ARG A 162 -16.19 1.00 3.23
CA ARG A 162 -16.89 -0.01 4.06
C ARG A 162 -16.00 -0.62 5.14
N ILE A 163 -14.67 -0.59 4.98
CA ILE A 163 -13.74 -1.17 5.95
C ILE A 163 -13.82 -0.45 7.29
N TRP A 164 -13.95 0.87 7.26
CA TRP A 164 -14.03 1.72 8.46
C TRP A 164 -15.41 2.31 8.73
N ASP A 165 -16.43 1.90 7.96
CA ASP A 165 -17.80 2.40 8.18
C ASP A 165 -18.31 2.09 9.60
N LYS A 166 -18.66 3.15 10.34
CA LYS A 166 -19.18 3.08 11.71
C LYS A 166 -18.26 2.32 12.69
N ARG A 167 -16.96 2.39 12.48
CA ARG A 167 -15.96 1.75 13.36
C ARG A 167 -15.13 2.80 14.08
N ASP A 168 -14.66 2.44 15.27
CA ASP A 168 -13.54 3.13 15.91
C ASP A 168 -12.24 2.73 15.20
N VAL A 169 -11.46 3.74 14.82
CA VAL A 169 -10.27 3.60 13.99
C VAL A 169 -9.07 4.20 14.70
N VAL A 170 -7.95 3.47 14.69
CA VAL A 170 -6.64 4.02 15.01
C VAL A 170 -5.78 4.00 13.75
N ILE A 171 -5.35 5.17 13.31
CA ILE A 171 -4.43 5.35 12.18
C ILE A 171 -2.99 5.34 12.73
N VAL A 172 -2.16 4.43 12.20
CA VAL A 172 -0.73 4.36 12.51
C VAL A 172 0.03 4.83 11.26
N GLU A 173 0.55 6.04 11.34
CA GLU A 173 1.07 6.74 10.16
C GLU A 173 2.38 7.49 10.41
N GLY A 174 3.15 7.73 9.35
CA GLY A 174 4.32 8.61 9.41
C GLY A 174 3.92 10.07 9.67
N GLU A 175 4.73 10.82 10.40
CA GLU A 175 4.45 12.21 10.82
C GLU A 175 4.08 13.18 9.67
N LYS A 176 4.47 12.85 8.43
CA LYS A 176 4.19 13.64 7.23
C LYS A 176 3.04 13.11 6.38
N THR A 177 2.40 12.02 6.79
CA THR A 177 1.39 11.33 5.97
C THR A 177 0.02 12.01 6.04
N LYS A 178 -0.46 12.35 7.25
CA LYS A 178 -1.70 13.10 7.50
C LYS A 178 -2.93 12.54 6.80
N LEU A 179 -3.14 11.22 6.93
CA LEU A 179 -4.25 10.50 6.30
C LEU A 179 -5.61 11.14 6.63
N GLY A 180 -6.45 11.33 5.61
CA GLY A 180 -7.79 11.88 5.72
C GLY A 180 -7.85 13.39 5.91
N MET A 181 -6.72 14.08 6.16
CA MET A 181 -6.75 15.53 6.28
C MET A 181 -7.08 16.18 4.94
N GLY A 182 -8.04 17.12 4.96
CA GLY A 182 -8.47 17.85 3.77
C GLY A 182 -9.34 17.07 2.77
N ASN A 183 -9.93 15.94 3.19
CA ASN A 183 -10.90 15.19 2.39
C ASN A 183 -11.84 14.36 3.30
N ASP A 184 -12.86 13.76 2.70
CA ASP A 184 -13.94 13.00 3.35
C ASP A 184 -13.72 11.47 3.39
N LEU A 185 -12.50 10.99 3.14
CA LEU A 185 -12.23 9.55 3.00
C LEU A 185 -12.66 8.75 4.23
N PHE A 186 -12.49 9.31 5.41
CA PHE A 186 -12.75 8.63 6.69
C PHE A 186 -13.96 9.20 7.45
N ASP A 187 -14.78 10.07 6.86
CA ASP A 187 -15.90 10.75 7.53
C ASP A 187 -16.99 9.78 8.02
N ASN A 188 -17.04 8.57 7.47
CA ASN A 188 -17.99 7.54 7.88
C ASN A 188 -17.47 6.64 9.03
N ALA A 189 -16.26 6.86 9.55
CA ALA A 189 -15.78 6.23 10.78
C ALA A 189 -16.48 6.84 12.00
N THR A 190 -16.67 6.04 13.06
CA THR A 190 -17.24 6.54 14.33
C THR A 190 -16.29 7.48 15.05
N SER A 191 -15.02 7.10 15.11
CA SER A 191 -13.96 7.91 15.70
C SER A 191 -12.62 7.62 15.00
N ILE A 192 -11.73 8.63 15.02
CA ILE A 192 -10.37 8.50 14.51
C ILE A 192 -9.41 8.94 15.60
N LYS A 193 -8.49 8.04 15.95
CA LYS A 193 -7.32 8.32 16.77
C LYS A 193 -6.06 8.05 15.96
N ARG A 194 -4.91 8.58 16.41
CA ARG A 194 -3.66 8.47 15.65
C ARG A 194 -2.47 8.12 16.53
N ILE A 195 -1.62 7.24 16.04
CA ILE A 195 -0.26 7.01 16.54
C ILE A 195 0.69 7.51 15.46
N ILE A 196 1.51 8.50 15.80
CA ILE A 196 2.43 9.14 14.86
C ILE A 196 3.80 8.48 14.98
N CYS A 197 4.32 8.04 13.85
CA CYS A 197 5.57 7.30 13.71
C CYS A 197 6.57 8.06 12.83
N PRO A 198 7.85 7.64 12.75
CA PRO A 198 8.80 8.26 11.84
C PRO A 198 8.33 8.22 10.39
N ALA A 199 8.55 9.32 9.65
CA ALA A 199 8.24 9.38 8.21
C ALA A 199 9.16 8.49 7.37
N GLU A 200 10.39 8.28 7.84
CA GLU A 200 11.41 7.43 7.22
C GLU A 200 11.94 6.43 8.26
N ASN A 201 12.38 5.26 7.80
CA ASN A 201 12.95 4.21 8.64
C ASN A 201 12.07 3.75 9.82
N ALA A 202 10.75 3.70 9.62
CA ALA A 202 9.79 3.32 10.65
C ALA A 202 10.09 1.91 11.24
N TYR A 203 10.71 1.02 10.47
CA TYR A 203 11.12 -0.30 10.96
C TYR A 203 12.07 -0.23 12.16
N SER A 204 12.95 0.78 12.24
CA SER A 204 13.84 0.97 13.39
C SER A 204 13.10 1.15 14.73
N LYS A 205 11.82 1.48 14.67
CA LYS A 205 10.92 1.68 15.82
C LYS A 205 9.84 0.59 15.93
N LEU A 206 9.96 -0.53 15.20
CA LEU A 206 8.94 -1.58 15.13
C LEU A 206 8.40 -1.98 16.50
N GLU A 207 9.27 -2.33 17.45
CA GLU A 207 8.86 -2.77 18.78
C GLU A 207 8.25 -1.64 19.62
N ALA A 208 8.73 -0.41 19.46
CA ALA A 208 8.13 0.76 20.13
C ALA A 208 6.72 1.04 19.57
N ILE A 209 6.52 0.93 18.26
CA ILE A 209 5.21 1.08 17.62
C ILE A 209 4.24 -0.02 18.11
N LYS A 210 4.68 -1.27 18.16
CA LYS A 210 3.87 -2.38 18.71
C LYS A 210 3.52 -2.14 20.18
N SER A 211 4.46 -1.67 20.96
CA SER A 211 4.24 -1.34 22.37
C SER A 211 3.22 -0.22 22.54
N SER A 212 3.31 0.84 21.74
CA SER A 212 2.34 1.92 21.71
C SER A 212 0.93 1.40 21.35
N ILE A 213 0.82 0.53 20.35
CA ILE A 213 -0.46 -0.08 19.96
C ILE A 213 -1.02 -0.93 21.11
N ARG A 214 -0.21 -1.78 21.74
CA ARG A 214 -0.66 -2.63 22.87
C ARG A 214 -1.16 -1.82 24.05
N LEU A 215 -0.60 -0.64 24.29
CA LEU A 215 -0.97 0.24 25.41
C LEU A 215 -2.22 1.08 25.14
N ASN A 216 -2.46 1.47 23.89
CA ASN A 216 -3.44 2.51 23.55
C ASN A 216 -4.61 2.01 22.71
N VAL A 217 -4.59 0.78 22.21
CA VAL A 217 -5.56 0.28 21.23
C VAL A 217 -6.21 -1.01 21.73
N GLU A 218 -7.53 -0.98 21.81
CA GLU A 218 -8.32 -2.18 22.14
C GLU A 218 -8.35 -3.18 20.96
N LYS A 219 -8.50 -4.48 21.28
CA LYS A 219 -8.45 -5.56 20.27
C LYS A 219 -9.57 -5.51 19.22
N ASP A 220 -10.69 -4.89 19.53
CA ASP A 220 -11.83 -4.73 18.62
C ASP A 220 -11.74 -3.49 17.73
N THR A 221 -10.82 -2.57 18.03
CA THR A 221 -10.55 -1.38 17.24
C THR A 221 -9.88 -1.75 15.91
N LEU A 222 -10.30 -1.09 14.84
CA LEU A 222 -9.64 -1.23 13.53
C LEU A 222 -8.36 -0.40 13.50
N ILE A 223 -7.24 -1.02 13.16
CA ILE A 223 -5.99 -0.32 12.93
C ILE A 223 -5.77 -0.18 11.42
N LEU A 224 -5.53 1.06 10.97
CA LEU A 224 -5.18 1.38 9.59
C LEU A 224 -3.71 1.83 9.54
N GLY A 225 -2.88 1.14 8.77
CA GLY A 225 -1.44 1.39 8.69
C GLY A 225 -1.03 2.12 7.41
N ALA A 226 -0.14 3.12 7.54
CA ALA A 226 0.52 3.81 6.43
C ALA A 226 1.97 4.14 6.78
N LEU A 227 2.81 3.11 6.86
CA LEU A 227 4.22 3.16 7.26
C LEU A 227 5.15 2.46 6.24
N GLY A 228 4.76 2.48 4.96
CA GLY A 228 5.49 1.75 3.93
C GLY A 228 5.63 0.26 4.28
N PRO A 229 6.79 -0.36 4.02
CA PRO A 229 6.96 -1.81 4.24
C PRO A 229 6.86 -2.23 5.71
N THR A 230 7.04 -1.30 6.64
CA THR A 230 6.84 -1.58 8.08
C THR A 230 5.38 -1.91 8.38
N ALA A 231 4.41 -1.32 7.64
CA ALA A 231 3.00 -1.65 7.80
C ALA A 231 2.70 -3.11 7.43
N SER A 232 3.40 -3.67 6.44
CA SER A 232 3.25 -5.08 6.05
C SER A 232 3.69 -6.03 7.16
N ILE A 233 4.80 -5.72 7.85
CA ILE A 233 5.30 -6.48 8.99
C ILE A 233 4.35 -6.35 10.18
N LEU A 234 3.93 -5.12 10.50
CA LEU A 234 2.98 -4.86 11.60
C LEU A 234 1.66 -5.59 11.39
N ALA A 235 1.13 -5.62 10.15
CA ALA A 235 -0.11 -6.32 9.83
C ALA A 235 -0.02 -7.81 10.16
N SER A 236 1.11 -8.46 9.86
CA SER A 236 1.33 -9.87 10.18
C SER A 236 1.51 -10.08 11.69
N GLN A 237 2.46 -9.38 12.31
CA GLN A 237 2.79 -9.61 13.71
C GLN A 237 1.65 -9.25 14.68
N LEU A 238 0.91 -8.16 14.41
CA LEU A 238 -0.25 -7.76 15.23
C LEU A 238 -1.47 -8.66 14.98
N CYS A 239 -1.62 -9.22 13.76
CA CYS A 239 -2.62 -10.24 13.49
C CYS A 239 -2.40 -11.48 14.36
N ASP A 240 -1.15 -11.93 14.55
CA ASP A 240 -0.80 -13.03 15.43
C ASP A 240 -1.13 -12.72 16.90
N GLU A 241 -1.15 -11.44 17.26
CA GLU A 241 -1.54 -10.97 18.59
C GLU A 241 -3.06 -10.74 18.73
N GLY A 242 -3.85 -10.99 17.68
CA GLY A 242 -5.31 -10.83 17.67
C GLY A 242 -5.83 -9.43 17.40
N TYR A 243 -5.00 -8.51 16.87
CA TYR A 243 -5.46 -7.22 16.35
C TYR A 243 -5.91 -7.35 14.89
N GLN A 244 -6.84 -6.52 14.48
CA GLN A 244 -7.12 -6.31 13.06
C GLN A 244 -6.32 -5.11 12.55
N PHE A 245 -5.33 -5.38 11.72
CA PHE A 245 -4.49 -4.35 11.09
C PHE A 245 -4.63 -4.41 9.57
N VAL A 246 -5.01 -3.28 8.95
CA VAL A 246 -5.14 -3.17 7.50
C VAL A 246 -4.13 -2.15 6.97
N ASP A 247 -3.14 -2.62 6.22
CA ASP A 247 -2.22 -1.75 5.50
C ASP A 247 -2.98 -1.07 4.35
N ILE A 248 -3.16 0.24 4.46
CA ILE A 248 -3.86 1.06 3.47
C ILE A 248 -2.94 1.94 2.63
N GLY A 249 -1.65 2.02 3.01
CA GLY A 249 -0.60 2.72 2.26
C GLY A 249 -1.02 4.09 1.72
N HIS A 250 -1.03 4.22 0.40
CA HIS A 250 -1.26 5.48 -0.32
C HIS A 250 -2.73 5.80 -0.62
N VAL A 251 -3.69 5.16 0.01
CA VAL A 251 -5.12 5.31 -0.32
C VAL A 251 -5.58 6.78 -0.30
N ASP A 252 -5.11 7.56 0.66
CA ASP A 252 -5.48 8.96 0.83
C ASP A 252 -4.91 9.87 -0.28
N VAL A 253 -3.66 9.64 -0.69
CA VAL A 253 -3.04 10.34 -1.82
C VAL A 253 -3.78 10.02 -3.12
N GLU A 254 -4.12 8.75 -3.36
CA GLU A 254 -4.92 8.32 -4.52
C GLU A 254 -6.32 8.94 -4.50
N TYR A 255 -6.93 9.06 -3.31
CA TYR A 255 -8.23 9.68 -3.15
C TYR A 255 -8.19 11.19 -3.42
N MET A 256 -7.16 11.89 -2.96
CA MET A 256 -6.94 13.30 -3.29
C MET A 256 -6.74 13.52 -4.79
N TRP A 257 -5.97 12.66 -5.45
CA TRP A 257 -5.83 12.71 -6.91
C TRP A 257 -7.17 12.44 -7.63
N TYR A 258 -7.98 11.50 -7.11
CA TYR A 258 -9.32 11.23 -7.62
C TYR A 258 -10.23 12.47 -7.51
N LEU A 259 -10.31 13.12 -6.35
CA LEU A 259 -11.11 14.31 -6.13
C LEU A 259 -10.68 15.49 -7.02
N ARG A 260 -9.38 15.62 -7.26
CA ARG A 260 -8.80 16.67 -8.12
C ARG A 260 -8.84 16.33 -9.61
N HIS A 261 -9.33 15.15 -9.98
CA HIS A 261 -9.27 14.64 -11.35
C HIS A 261 -7.85 14.67 -11.94
N ALA A 262 -6.84 14.42 -11.12
CA ALA A 262 -5.44 14.46 -11.52
C ALA A 262 -5.15 13.50 -12.68
N ILE A 263 -4.34 13.94 -13.63
CA ILE A 263 -3.93 13.14 -14.79
C ILE A 263 -2.57 12.50 -14.55
N LEU A 264 -1.73 13.17 -13.76
CA LEU A 264 -0.38 12.73 -13.37
C LEU A 264 -0.25 12.72 -11.86
N ARG A 265 0.78 12.05 -11.37
CA ARG A 265 1.18 12.08 -9.98
C ARG A 265 1.69 13.47 -9.65
N GLU A 266 1.02 14.14 -8.74
CA GLU A 266 1.30 15.52 -8.34
C GLU A 266 1.48 15.61 -6.83
N THR A 267 2.13 16.67 -6.37
CA THR A 267 2.24 16.98 -4.95
C THR A 267 0.88 17.33 -4.37
N ILE A 268 0.67 17.00 -3.11
CA ILE A 268 -0.51 17.38 -2.34
C ILE A 268 -0.05 18.24 -1.18
N GLU A 269 -0.58 19.44 -1.11
CA GLU A 269 -0.25 20.38 -0.04
C GLU A 269 -0.56 19.76 1.33
N GLY A 270 0.37 19.88 2.26
CA GLY A 270 0.25 19.32 3.61
C GLY A 270 0.47 17.81 3.73
N LYS A 271 0.80 17.09 2.63
CA LYS A 271 1.02 15.64 2.65
C LYS A 271 2.31 15.24 1.96
N TYR A 272 2.95 14.23 2.48
CA TYR A 272 4.09 13.60 1.83
C TYR A 272 3.64 12.69 0.69
N VAL A 273 4.14 12.96 -0.50
CA VAL A 273 3.88 12.17 -1.71
C VAL A 273 5.22 11.67 -2.26
N ASN A 274 5.57 10.44 -1.93
CA ASN A 274 6.86 9.85 -2.30
C ASN A 274 7.11 9.88 -3.81
N GLU A 275 6.09 9.64 -4.61
CA GLU A 275 6.17 9.56 -6.07
C GLU A 275 6.31 10.92 -6.77
N SER A 276 6.08 12.02 -6.08
CA SER A 276 6.24 13.36 -6.66
C SER A 276 7.69 13.83 -6.76
N GLY A 277 8.62 13.09 -6.13
CA GLY A 277 10.04 13.48 -6.04
C GLY A 277 10.31 14.69 -5.13
N VAL A 278 9.28 15.27 -4.50
CA VAL A 278 9.39 16.41 -3.58
C VAL A 278 9.32 15.87 -2.15
N LYS A 279 10.42 16.00 -1.40
CA LYS A 279 10.51 15.51 -0.01
C LYS A 279 9.98 16.50 1.03
N THR A 280 9.63 17.73 0.64
CA THR A 280 9.10 18.74 1.55
C THR A 280 7.59 18.65 1.62
N CYS A 281 7.08 18.60 2.85
CA CYS A 281 5.66 18.71 3.16
C CYS A 281 5.43 20.10 3.78
N SER A 282 4.38 20.81 3.36
CA SER A 282 3.97 22.05 4.02
C SER A 282 3.29 21.74 5.36
N ASP A 283 3.38 22.69 6.31
CA ASP A 283 2.88 22.53 7.68
C ASP A 283 1.38 22.85 7.82
N VAL A 284 0.62 22.80 6.73
CA VAL A 284 -0.79 23.23 6.68
C VAL A 284 -1.67 22.58 7.75
N TYR A 285 -1.44 21.29 8.04
CA TYR A 285 -2.24 20.56 9.03
C TYR A 285 -1.57 20.47 10.41
N ASP A 286 -0.37 21.01 10.61
CA ASP A 286 0.36 20.86 11.87
C ASP A 286 -0.28 21.60 13.03
N ASN A 287 -1.06 22.65 12.73
CA ASN A 287 -1.83 23.43 13.70
C ASN A 287 -3.35 23.13 13.66
N ASP A 288 -3.79 22.14 12.90
CA ASP A 288 -5.20 21.75 12.86
C ASP A 288 -5.58 21.07 14.17
N SER A 289 -6.55 21.67 14.89
CA SER A 289 -6.96 21.19 16.22
C SER A 289 -7.60 19.80 16.17
N SER A 290 -8.30 19.46 15.09
CA SER A 290 -8.92 18.14 14.92
C SER A 290 -7.85 17.05 14.74
N TYR A 291 -6.80 17.36 13.97
CA TYR A 291 -5.66 16.47 13.79
C TYR A 291 -4.89 16.30 15.11
N ILE A 292 -4.52 17.40 15.78
CA ILE A 292 -3.75 17.37 17.04
C ILE A 292 -4.51 16.59 18.13
N ASN A 293 -5.80 16.85 18.30
CA ASN A 293 -6.62 16.20 19.32
C ASN A 293 -6.87 14.70 19.04
N SER A 294 -6.69 14.27 17.81
CA SER A 294 -6.79 12.84 17.44
C SER A 294 -5.54 12.04 17.80
N ILE A 295 -4.40 12.69 18.09
CA ILE A 295 -3.14 12.02 18.37
C ILE A 295 -3.13 11.50 19.80
N ILE A 296 -3.02 10.19 19.96
CA ILE A 296 -2.98 9.51 21.26
C ILE A 296 -1.56 9.13 21.68
N ASP A 297 -0.63 9.01 20.72
CA ASP A 297 0.77 8.73 21.01
C ASP A 297 1.70 9.15 19.86
N ARG A 298 2.98 9.33 20.17
CA ARG A 298 4.05 9.66 19.21
C ARG A 298 5.28 8.78 19.45
N VAL A 299 5.64 7.99 18.46
CA VAL A 299 6.79 7.07 18.48
C VAL A 299 7.85 7.62 17.52
N LEU A 300 8.48 8.76 17.87
CA LEU A 300 9.39 9.47 16.96
C LEU A 300 10.88 9.32 17.34
N SER A 301 11.21 9.18 18.62
CA SER A 301 12.58 9.14 19.12
C SER A 301 12.99 7.76 19.67
#